data_08b2dcf08e9b9d139846d62e4e396c61
#
_entry.id   08b2dcf08e9b9d139846d62e4e396c61
#
_cell.length_a   1.000
_cell.length_b   1.000
_cell.length_c   1.000
_cell.angle_alpha   90.00
_cell.angle_beta   90.00
_cell.angle_gamma   90.00
#
_symmetry.space_group_name_H-M   'P 1'
#
loop_
_entity.id
_entity.type
_entity.pdbx_description
1 polymer ?
#
loop_
_entity_poly.entity_id
_entity_poly.type
_entity_poly.pdbx_seq_one_letter_code
_entity_poly.pdbx_strand_id
1 'polypeptide(L)'
;MELAGCAVLVSGGASGIGAAIAADLQAAGARVAIADRKRSQIVVDLSRPGDGRRMVAQAVEQLRGLDVLVNNAGGYSAPTFPNNDEWRSPLELNLLSVMEAIKYALPSLAIKPGCVVNIASSAALGDESYHGVEYAVAKAGIVRLTTALDTIDGVRINCVCPHTVATESVLRSLETRTPEEIAPPPPTLLGLDEVVAAVRQLIEDDSLAGRVMVLSGGEKPRSLQPR
;
A
#
# COMPACT_ATOMS: atom_id res chain seq x y z
N MET A 1 4.15 -2.85 18.43
CA MET A 1 4.28 -4.32 18.12
C MET A 1 5.73 -4.65 17.90
N GLU A 2 6.25 -5.76 18.47
CA GLU A 2 7.57 -6.26 18.16
C GLU A 2 7.55 -7.07 16.86
N LEU A 3 8.49 -6.82 15.96
CA LEU A 3 8.51 -7.44 14.63
C LEU A 3 9.09 -8.85 14.61
N ALA A 4 9.99 -9.17 15.56
CA ALA A 4 10.63 -10.48 15.62
C ALA A 4 9.59 -11.63 15.74
N GLY A 5 9.59 -12.53 14.76
CA GLY A 5 8.65 -13.65 14.66
C GLY A 5 7.25 -13.32 14.18
N CYS A 6 6.88 -12.03 13.97
CA CYS A 6 5.59 -11.64 13.43
C CYS A 6 5.36 -12.24 12.03
N ALA A 7 4.13 -12.66 11.76
CA ALA A 7 3.67 -13.12 10.47
C ALA A 7 3.15 -11.95 9.64
N VAL A 8 3.82 -11.62 8.55
CA VAL A 8 3.54 -10.44 7.73
C VAL A 8 3.22 -10.83 6.30
N LEU A 9 2.15 -10.28 5.74
CA LEU A 9 1.84 -10.37 4.31
C LEU A 9 2.08 -9.01 3.65
N VAL A 10 2.88 -8.98 2.58
CA VAL A 10 3.10 -7.79 1.75
C VAL A 10 2.60 -8.05 0.34
N SER A 11 1.59 -7.31 -0.10
CA SER A 11 1.13 -7.35 -1.50
C SER A 11 1.96 -6.44 -2.39
N GLY A 12 2.23 -6.85 -3.65
CA GLY A 12 3.12 -6.13 -4.55
C GLY A 12 4.57 -6.10 -4.07
N GLY A 13 5.00 -7.15 -3.34
CA GLY A 13 6.28 -7.18 -2.65
C GLY A 13 7.47 -7.63 -3.50
N ALA A 14 7.29 -7.88 -4.81
CA ALA A 14 8.39 -8.32 -5.67
C ALA A 14 9.23 -7.17 -6.25
N SER A 15 8.81 -5.91 -6.09
CA SER A 15 9.52 -4.75 -6.62
C SER A 15 9.20 -3.46 -5.85
N GLY A 16 9.97 -2.41 -6.11
CA GLY A 16 9.72 -1.04 -5.64
C GLY A 16 9.50 -0.93 -4.13
N ILE A 17 8.48 -0.18 -3.74
CA ILE A 17 8.12 0.09 -2.34
C ILE A 17 7.88 -1.22 -1.57
N GLY A 18 7.09 -2.12 -2.15
CA GLY A 18 6.74 -3.39 -1.48
C GLY A 18 7.95 -4.28 -1.21
N ALA A 19 8.91 -4.34 -2.14
CA ALA A 19 10.14 -5.11 -1.94
C ALA A 19 11.03 -4.49 -0.85
N ALA A 20 11.13 -3.16 -0.79
CA ALA A 20 11.88 -2.47 0.25
C ALA A 20 11.25 -2.71 1.65
N ILE A 21 9.92 -2.61 1.75
CA ILE A 21 9.19 -2.91 2.99
C ILE A 21 9.41 -4.37 3.40
N ALA A 22 9.25 -5.32 2.47
CA ALA A 22 9.42 -6.73 2.77
C ALA A 22 10.84 -7.06 3.27
N ALA A 23 11.86 -6.48 2.63
CA ALA A 23 13.26 -6.68 3.02
C ALA A 23 13.55 -6.11 4.42
N ASP A 24 13.07 -4.91 4.75
CA ASP A 24 13.25 -4.31 6.07
C ASP A 24 12.56 -5.12 7.16
N LEU A 25 11.31 -5.55 6.95
CA LEU A 25 10.58 -6.36 7.92
C LEU A 25 11.25 -7.74 8.13
N GLN A 26 11.78 -8.34 7.07
CA GLN A 26 12.57 -9.58 7.18
C GLN A 26 13.86 -9.35 7.98
N ALA A 27 14.58 -8.26 7.73
CA ALA A 27 15.78 -7.90 8.47
C ALA A 27 15.49 -7.63 9.96
N ALA A 28 14.28 -7.16 10.28
CA ALA A 28 13.80 -7.02 11.66
C ALA A 28 13.31 -8.33 12.30
N GLY A 29 13.46 -9.46 11.60
CA GLY A 29 13.14 -10.80 12.12
C GLY A 29 11.69 -11.26 11.89
N ALA A 30 10.90 -10.55 11.09
CA ALA A 30 9.55 -10.99 10.73
C ALA A 30 9.58 -12.13 9.72
N ARG A 31 8.55 -12.99 9.77
CA ARG A 31 8.27 -14.02 8.77
C ARG A 31 7.38 -13.40 7.69
N VAL A 32 7.93 -13.06 6.53
CA VAL A 32 7.24 -12.31 5.51
C VAL A 32 6.84 -13.20 4.34
N ALA A 33 5.54 -13.24 4.02
CA ALA A 33 5.02 -13.76 2.78
C ALA A 33 4.84 -12.61 1.78
N ILE A 34 5.36 -12.79 0.57
CA ILE A 34 5.26 -11.83 -0.52
C ILE A 34 4.24 -12.32 -1.54
N ALA A 35 3.26 -11.48 -1.84
CA ALA A 35 2.28 -11.72 -2.89
C ALA A 35 2.49 -10.74 -4.07
N ASP A 36 2.56 -11.26 -5.29
CA ASP A 36 2.75 -10.46 -6.49
C ASP A 36 2.23 -11.21 -7.73
N ARG A 37 2.12 -10.51 -8.87
CA ARG A 37 1.75 -11.15 -10.16
C ARG A 37 2.83 -12.07 -10.70
N LYS A 38 4.08 -11.82 -10.35
CA LYS A 38 5.26 -12.56 -10.85
C LYS A 38 6.29 -12.74 -9.74
N ARG A 39 7.03 -13.87 -9.78
CA ARG A 39 8.24 -14.11 -8.97
C ARG A 39 8.06 -13.88 -7.47
N SER A 40 6.98 -14.42 -6.89
CA SER A 40 6.70 -14.34 -5.46
C SER A 40 6.28 -15.70 -4.90
N GLN A 41 6.25 -15.83 -3.58
CA GLN A 41 5.75 -17.03 -2.91
C GLN A 41 4.25 -17.24 -3.18
N ILE A 42 3.51 -16.13 -3.27
CA ILE A 42 2.07 -16.14 -3.54
C ILE A 42 1.83 -15.44 -4.87
N VAL A 43 1.55 -16.20 -5.92
CA VAL A 43 1.29 -15.63 -7.25
C VAL A 43 -0.19 -15.33 -7.41
N VAL A 44 -0.54 -14.02 -7.46
CA VAL A 44 -1.92 -13.52 -7.59
C VAL A 44 -1.97 -12.29 -8.49
N ASP A 45 -3.07 -12.10 -9.19
CA ASP A 45 -3.35 -10.90 -9.97
C ASP A 45 -4.51 -10.13 -9.32
N LEU A 46 -4.17 -9.16 -8.47
CA LEU A 46 -5.15 -8.40 -7.70
C LEU A 46 -6.08 -7.49 -8.54
N SER A 47 -5.90 -7.45 -9.86
CA SER A 47 -6.90 -6.89 -10.78
C SER A 47 -8.07 -7.84 -11.06
N ARG A 48 -8.03 -9.05 -10.52
CA ARG A 48 -9.07 -10.06 -10.67
C ARG A 48 -9.89 -10.19 -9.38
N PRO A 49 -11.22 -10.13 -9.46
CA PRO A 49 -12.07 -10.34 -8.29
C PRO A 49 -11.78 -11.67 -7.59
N GLY A 50 -11.72 -11.67 -6.29
CA GLY A 50 -11.46 -12.85 -5.45
C GLY A 50 -9.97 -13.15 -5.19
N ASP A 51 -9.05 -12.53 -5.93
CA ASP A 51 -7.61 -12.75 -5.72
C ASP A 51 -7.10 -12.12 -4.41
N GLY A 52 -7.73 -11.07 -3.90
CA GLY A 52 -7.45 -10.54 -2.56
C GLY A 52 -7.73 -11.56 -1.46
N ARG A 53 -8.88 -12.24 -1.52
CA ARG A 53 -9.22 -13.35 -0.63
C ARG A 53 -8.22 -14.50 -0.75
N ARG A 54 -7.91 -14.93 -2.00
CA ARG A 54 -6.98 -16.03 -2.27
C ARG A 54 -5.59 -15.75 -1.72
N MET A 55 -5.10 -14.52 -1.89
CA MET A 55 -3.83 -14.05 -1.36
C MET A 55 -3.75 -14.24 0.16
N VAL A 56 -4.74 -13.75 0.86
CA VAL A 56 -4.79 -13.84 2.33
C VAL A 56 -4.86 -15.29 2.79
N ALA A 57 -5.70 -16.11 2.18
CA ALA A 57 -5.84 -17.52 2.54
C ALA A 57 -4.50 -18.27 2.43
N GLN A 58 -3.75 -18.08 1.33
CA GLN A 58 -2.44 -18.67 1.13
C GLN A 58 -1.40 -18.13 2.14
N ALA A 59 -1.42 -16.85 2.46
CA ALA A 59 -0.51 -16.26 3.43
C ALA A 59 -0.76 -16.81 4.84
N VAL A 60 -2.02 -16.88 5.27
CA VAL A 60 -2.41 -17.44 6.58
C VAL A 60 -1.99 -18.91 6.70
N GLU A 61 -2.15 -19.69 5.65
CA GLU A 61 -1.71 -21.09 5.60
C GLU A 61 -0.18 -21.21 5.72
N GLN A 62 0.58 -20.48 4.88
CA GLN A 62 2.05 -20.54 4.86
C GLN A 62 2.68 -20.04 6.16
N LEU A 63 2.14 -18.96 6.71
CA LEU A 63 2.65 -18.31 7.92
C LEU A 63 2.05 -18.88 9.21
N ARG A 64 1.02 -19.74 9.11
CA ARG A 64 0.25 -20.28 10.25
C ARG A 64 -0.36 -19.17 11.11
N GLY A 65 -0.94 -18.17 10.45
CA GLY A 65 -1.53 -16.98 11.06
C GLY A 65 -1.06 -15.70 10.36
N LEU A 66 -1.61 -14.57 10.79
CA LEU A 66 -1.25 -13.26 10.25
C LEU A 66 -1.31 -12.22 11.39
N ASP A 67 -0.23 -11.49 11.61
CA ASP A 67 -0.12 -10.41 12.58
C ASP A 67 -0.14 -9.03 11.89
N VAL A 68 0.39 -8.95 10.66
CA VAL A 68 0.47 -7.70 9.88
C VAL A 68 0.09 -7.93 8.42
N LEU A 69 -0.75 -7.03 7.88
CA LEU A 69 -1.07 -6.94 6.46
C LEU A 69 -0.58 -5.61 5.89
N VAL A 70 0.31 -5.64 4.90
CA VAL A 70 0.70 -4.45 4.13
C VAL A 70 0.07 -4.52 2.74
N ASN A 71 -0.95 -3.69 2.51
CA ASN A 71 -1.59 -3.52 1.21
C ASN A 71 -0.81 -2.48 0.39
N ASN A 72 0.17 -2.95 -0.38
CA ASN A 72 1.02 -2.10 -1.21
C ASN A 72 0.76 -2.30 -2.71
N ALA A 73 0.31 -3.47 -3.14
CA ALA A 73 0.03 -3.71 -4.56
C ALA A 73 -0.88 -2.61 -5.13
N GLY A 74 -0.48 -2.08 -6.26
CA GLY A 74 -1.21 -1.01 -6.93
C GLY A 74 -0.39 -0.47 -8.09
N GLY A 75 -0.99 0.43 -8.81
CA GLY A 75 -0.36 1.11 -9.94
C GLY A 75 -1.37 1.96 -10.67
N TYR A 76 -0.86 2.86 -11.46
CA TYR A 76 -1.66 3.64 -12.39
C TYR A 76 -1.43 3.11 -13.81
N SER A 77 -2.48 3.10 -14.60
CA SER A 77 -2.45 2.97 -16.05
C SER A 77 -2.70 4.32 -16.68
N ALA A 78 -2.56 4.40 -18.00
CA ALA A 78 -3.06 5.56 -18.73
C ALA A 78 -4.54 5.79 -18.37
N PRO A 79 -5.01 7.07 -18.29
CA PRO A 79 -6.40 7.36 -17.96
C PRO A 79 -7.34 6.64 -18.92
N THR A 80 -8.30 5.90 -18.36
CA THR A 80 -9.25 5.12 -19.15
C THR A 80 -10.63 5.76 -19.14
N PHE A 81 -11.03 6.35 -18.02
CA PHE A 81 -12.33 7.04 -17.90
C PHE A 81 -12.27 8.46 -18.50
N PRO A 82 -13.27 8.90 -19.27
CA PRO A 82 -14.49 8.17 -19.64
C PRO A 82 -14.40 7.39 -20.96
N ASN A 83 -13.21 7.20 -21.53
CA ASN A 83 -13.00 6.87 -22.93
C ASN A 83 -13.14 5.38 -23.30
N ASN A 84 -13.06 4.48 -22.30
CA ASN A 84 -13.26 3.05 -22.53
C ASN A 84 -13.82 2.33 -21.28
N ASP A 85 -14.16 1.05 -21.43
CA ASP A 85 -14.77 0.23 -20.38
C ASP A 85 -13.75 -0.41 -19.41
N GLU A 86 -12.47 -0.21 -19.60
CA GLU A 86 -11.41 -0.81 -18.77
C GLU A 86 -11.20 -0.09 -17.42
N TRP A 87 -11.91 1.03 -17.18
CA TRP A 87 -11.82 1.82 -15.96
C TRP A 87 -12.09 1.02 -14.66
N ARG A 88 -12.74 -0.15 -14.76
CA ARG A 88 -13.01 -1.02 -13.62
C ARG A 88 -11.76 -1.73 -13.11
N SER A 89 -10.85 -2.13 -14.00
CA SER A 89 -9.65 -2.87 -13.63
C SER A 89 -8.72 -2.08 -12.67
N PRO A 90 -8.46 -0.77 -12.88
CA PRO A 90 -7.75 0.04 -11.89
C PRO A 90 -8.45 0.12 -10.53
N LEU A 91 -9.79 0.17 -10.48
CA LEU A 91 -10.53 0.17 -9.22
C LEU A 91 -10.41 -1.19 -8.52
N GLU A 92 -10.49 -2.29 -9.27
CA GLU A 92 -10.30 -3.63 -8.72
C GLU A 92 -8.92 -3.76 -8.07
N LEU A 93 -7.86 -3.39 -8.80
CA LEU A 93 -6.48 -3.48 -8.30
C LEU A 93 -6.23 -2.59 -7.09
N ASN A 94 -6.64 -1.30 -7.16
CA ASN A 94 -6.20 -0.30 -6.19
C ASN A 94 -7.14 -0.09 -5.00
N LEU A 95 -8.38 -0.61 -5.05
CA LEU A 95 -9.37 -0.43 -3.98
C LEU A 95 -10.05 -1.74 -3.58
N LEU A 96 -10.72 -2.45 -4.52
CA LEU A 96 -11.55 -3.59 -4.15
C LEU A 96 -10.72 -4.75 -3.61
N SER A 97 -9.54 -5.01 -4.20
CA SER A 97 -8.60 -6.02 -3.70
C SER A 97 -8.12 -5.73 -2.27
N VAL A 98 -7.92 -4.45 -1.92
CA VAL A 98 -7.55 -4.02 -0.57
C VAL A 98 -8.69 -4.26 0.41
N MET A 99 -9.92 -3.92 0.03
CA MET A 99 -11.12 -4.20 0.83
C MET A 99 -11.29 -5.70 1.07
N GLU A 100 -11.11 -6.51 0.03
CA GLU A 100 -11.12 -7.97 0.14
C GLU A 100 -10.02 -8.47 1.09
N ALA A 101 -8.77 -8.02 0.88
CA ALA A 101 -7.65 -8.44 1.71
C ALA A 101 -7.90 -8.13 3.19
N ILE A 102 -8.33 -6.93 3.53
CA ILE A 102 -8.68 -6.56 4.90
C ILE A 102 -9.79 -7.48 5.44
N LYS A 103 -10.91 -7.58 4.72
CA LYS A 103 -12.06 -8.40 5.13
C LYS A 103 -11.67 -9.82 5.50
N TYR A 104 -10.84 -10.47 4.68
CA TYR A 104 -10.46 -11.86 4.88
C TYR A 104 -9.27 -12.04 5.82
N ALA A 105 -8.46 -10.99 6.08
CA ALA A 105 -7.39 -11.00 7.06
C ALA A 105 -7.88 -10.76 8.49
N LEU A 106 -8.96 -9.99 8.70
CA LEU A 106 -9.49 -9.64 10.01
C LEU A 106 -9.61 -10.81 10.99
N PRO A 107 -10.15 -11.98 10.63
CA PRO A 107 -10.27 -13.10 11.57
C PRO A 107 -8.91 -13.59 12.11
N SER A 108 -7.83 -13.50 11.32
CA SER A 108 -6.48 -13.87 11.77
C SER A 108 -5.82 -12.74 12.54
N LEU A 109 -5.93 -11.51 12.06
CA LEU A 109 -5.37 -10.31 12.70
C LEU A 109 -5.97 -10.04 14.09
N ALA A 110 -7.23 -10.41 14.33
CA ALA A 110 -7.92 -10.21 15.60
C ALA A 110 -7.59 -11.25 16.68
N ILE A 111 -6.85 -12.32 16.37
CA ILE A 111 -6.40 -13.31 17.37
C ILE A 111 -5.43 -12.68 18.38
N LYS A 112 -4.62 -11.74 17.92
CA LYS A 112 -3.75 -10.87 18.72
C LYS A 112 -3.93 -9.43 18.21
N PRO A 113 -3.45 -8.42 18.93
CA PRO A 113 -3.48 -7.05 18.42
C PRO A 113 -2.75 -6.94 17.08
N GLY A 114 -3.51 -7.01 15.99
CA GLY A 114 -2.99 -6.99 14.61
C GLY A 114 -2.84 -5.59 14.04
N CYS A 115 -2.16 -5.50 12.89
CA CYS A 115 -1.94 -4.23 12.20
C CYS A 115 -2.17 -4.36 10.69
N VAL A 116 -2.86 -3.39 10.10
CA VAL A 116 -2.94 -3.19 8.65
C VAL A 116 -2.30 -1.85 8.29
N VAL A 117 -1.41 -1.86 7.30
CA VAL A 117 -0.88 -0.64 6.70
C VAL A 117 -1.24 -0.62 5.22
N ASN A 118 -2.01 0.38 4.82
CA ASN A 118 -2.39 0.60 3.44
C ASN A 118 -1.46 1.61 2.77
N ILE A 119 -0.97 1.34 1.57
CA ILE A 119 -0.23 2.32 0.77
C ILE A 119 -1.20 3.00 -0.19
N ALA A 120 -1.59 4.23 0.15
CA ALA A 120 -2.38 5.10 -0.72
C ALA A 120 -1.45 5.92 -1.66
N SER A 121 -1.71 7.21 -1.82
CA SER A 121 -0.92 8.14 -2.63
C SER A 121 -1.33 9.58 -2.32
N SER A 122 -0.47 10.57 -2.56
CA SER A 122 -0.83 11.99 -2.59
C SER A 122 -1.96 12.31 -3.58
N ALA A 123 -2.10 11.50 -4.65
CA ALA A 123 -3.24 11.61 -5.58
C ALA A 123 -4.62 11.49 -4.89
N ALA A 124 -4.70 10.88 -3.70
CA ALA A 124 -5.90 10.80 -2.88
C ALA A 124 -6.32 12.16 -2.29
N LEU A 125 -5.42 13.14 -2.25
CA LEU A 125 -5.57 14.39 -1.49
C LEU A 125 -5.95 15.59 -2.38
N GLY A 126 -6.04 15.38 -3.68
CA GLY A 126 -6.46 16.43 -4.64
C GLY A 126 -5.34 17.35 -5.11
N ASP A 127 -4.10 17.12 -4.69
CA ASP A 127 -2.99 18.02 -4.99
C ASP A 127 -2.37 17.80 -6.37
N GLU A 128 -2.67 16.68 -7.06
CA GLU A 128 -2.06 16.33 -8.35
C GLU A 128 -3.01 15.58 -9.28
N SER A 129 -3.04 15.98 -10.56
CA SER A 129 -3.84 15.35 -11.63
C SER A 129 -3.05 14.37 -12.50
N TYR A 130 -1.86 13.94 -12.09
CA TYR A 130 -0.95 13.14 -12.95
C TYR A 130 -1.38 11.69 -13.17
N HIS A 131 -2.35 11.21 -12.42
CA HIS A 131 -2.83 9.84 -12.49
C HIS A 131 -4.28 9.83 -12.99
N GLY A 132 -4.70 8.74 -13.63
CA GLY A 132 -6.08 8.58 -14.07
C GLY A 132 -7.08 8.80 -12.94
N VAL A 133 -8.30 9.24 -13.31
CA VAL A 133 -9.39 9.49 -12.36
C VAL A 133 -9.64 8.29 -11.46
N GLU A 134 -9.59 7.08 -12.04
CA GLU A 134 -9.81 5.81 -11.36
C GLU A 134 -8.78 5.57 -10.25
N TYR A 135 -7.53 5.92 -10.52
CA TYR A 135 -6.46 5.78 -9.53
C TYR A 135 -6.67 6.75 -8.36
N ALA A 136 -6.94 8.03 -8.66
CA ALA A 136 -7.18 9.04 -7.63
C ALA A 136 -8.40 8.67 -6.75
N VAL A 137 -9.50 8.26 -7.36
CA VAL A 137 -10.71 7.78 -6.66
C VAL A 137 -10.41 6.56 -5.80
N ALA A 138 -9.68 5.58 -6.34
CA ALA A 138 -9.31 4.39 -5.59
C ALA A 138 -8.45 4.74 -4.38
N LYS A 139 -7.42 5.58 -4.54
CA LYS A 139 -6.53 5.98 -3.46
C LYS A 139 -7.22 6.86 -2.41
N ALA A 140 -8.15 7.73 -2.82
CA ALA A 140 -9.04 8.44 -1.88
C ALA A 140 -9.95 7.46 -1.12
N GLY A 141 -10.47 6.44 -1.80
CA GLY A 141 -11.21 5.34 -1.18
C GLY A 141 -10.40 4.60 -0.11
N ILE A 142 -9.09 4.35 -0.35
CA ILE A 142 -8.19 3.73 0.65
C ILE A 142 -8.03 4.61 1.89
N VAL A 143 -7.85 5.92 1.71
CA VAL A 143 -7.78 6.86 2.84
C VAL A 143 -9.07 6.81 3.66
N ARG A 144 -10.23 6.90 3.00
CA ARG A 144 -11.52 6.83 3.68
C ARG A 144 -11.79 5.48 4.33
N LEU A 145 -11.44 4.38 3.66
CA LEU A 145 -11.52 3.02 4.19
C LEU A 145 -10.73 2.90 5.51
N THR A 146 -9.47 3.37 5.51
CA THR A 146 -8.59 3.36 6.67
C THR A 146 -9.25 4.06 7.86
N THR A 147 -9.79 5.27 7.65
CA THR A 147 -10.41 6.05 8.72
C THR A 147 -11.79 5.53 9.13
N ALA A 148 -12.47 4.79 8.25
CA ALA A 148 -13.76 4.17 8.57
C ALA A 148 -13.61 2.87 9.41
N LEU A 149 -12.43 2.25 9.36
CA LEU A 149 -12.14 0.99 10.03
C LEU A 149 -11.24 1.16 11.28
N ASP A 150 -10.95 2.40 11.70
CA ASP A 150 -10.09 2.70 12.85
C ASP A 150 -10.65 2.16 14.18
N THR A 151 -11.95 1.91 14.24
CA THR A 151 -12.68 1.42 15.42
C THR A 151 -12.81 -0.10 15.50
N ILE A 152 -12.11 -0.87 14.69
CA ILE A 152 -12.16 -2.34 14.73
C ILE A 152 -11.33 -2.84 15.91
N ASP A 153 -12.01 -3.48 16.88
CA ASP A 153 -11.37 -4.04 18.08
C ASP A 153 -10.24 -5.01 17.76
N GLY A 154 -9.09 -4.78 18.39
CA GLY A 154 -7.91 -5.64 18.29
C GLY A 154 -7.10 -5.48 17.00
N VAL A 155 -7.56 -4.68 16.02
CA VAL A 155 -6.83 -4.47 14.76
C VAL A 155 -6.67 -2.97 14.49
N ARG A 156 -5.44 -2.51 14.40
CA ARG A 156 -5.09 -1.13 14.00
C ARG A 156 -4.99 -1.05 12.49
N ILE A 157 -5.69 -0.09 11.88
CA ILE A 157 -5.65 0.12 10.42
C ILE A 157 -5.13 1.52 10.15
N ASN A 158 -4.00 1.60 9.46
CA ASN A 158 -3.29 2.83 9.17
C ASN A 158 -3.00 2.96 7.66
N CYS A 159 -2.60 4.14 7.22
CA CYS A 159 -2.33 4.45 5.82
C CYS A 159 -1.09 5.34 5.67
N VAL A 160 -0.31 5.09 4.64
CA VAL A 160 0.75 5.98 4.15
C VAL A 160 0.33 6.54 2.80
N CYS A 161 0.40 7.85 2.63
CA CYS A 161 0.15 8.58 1.38
C CYS A 161 1.46 9.19 0.87
N PRO A 162 2.31 8.45 0.15
CA PRO A 162 3.53 8.99 -0.38
C PRO A 162 3.26 9.87 -1.62
N HIS A 163 4.03 10.93 -1.77
CA HIS A 163 4.28 11.57 -3.05
C HIS A 163 5.12 10.66 -3.96
N THR A 164 5.70 11.20 -5.01
CA THR A 164 6.48 10.42 -5.98
C THR A 164 7.72 9.81 -5.32
N VAL A 165 7.78 8.49 -5.29
CA VAL A 165 8.87 7.72 -4.67
C VAL A 165 9.90 7.32 -5.74
N ALA A 166 11.18 7.43 -5.43
CA ALA A 166 12.32 7.08 -6.29
C ALA A 166 12.45 5.55 -6.49
N THR A 167 11.40 4.93 -7.01
CA THR A 167 11.47 3.52 -7.43
C THR A 167 12.19 3.39 -8.77
N GLU A 168 12.77 2.22 -9.06
CA GLU A 168 13.42 1.96 -10.36
C GLU A 168 12.50 2.27 -11.55
N SER A 169 11.21 1.95 -11.44
CA SER A 169 10.22 2.24 -12.49
C SER A 169 10.02 3.73 -12.71
N VAL A 170 9.96 4.52 -11.63
CA VAL A 170 9.81 5.98 -11.70
C VAL A 170 11.07 6.60 -12.28
N LEU A 171 12.25 6.23 -11.78
CA LEU A 171 13.54 6.76 -12.27
C LEU A 171 13.69 6.47 -13.76
N ARG A 172 13.43 5.25 -14.21
CA ARG A 172 13.46 4.88 -15.63
C ARG A 172 12.44 5.68 -16.46
N SER A 173 11.26 5.95 -15.94
CA SER A 173 10.25 6.77 -16.62
C SER A 173 10.71 8.22 -16.77
N LEU A 174 11.40 8.78 -15.77
CA LEU A 174 11.95 10.14 -15.85
C LEU A 174 13.09 10.26 -16.87
N GLU A 175 13.93 9.22 -17.00
CA GLU A 175 15.01 9.19 -18.00
C GLU A 175 14.51 9.19 -19.45
N THR A 176 13.28 8.71 -19.68
CA THR A 176 12.70 8.58 -21.04
C THR A 176 11.79 9.74 -21.45
N ARG A 177 11.49 10.68 -20.54
CA ARG A 177 10.63 11.85 -20.81
C ARG A 177 11.43 13.04 -21.33
N THR A 178 10.84 13.78 -22.26
CA THR A 178 11.39 15.07 -22.70
C THR A 178 11.20 16.15 -21.61
N PRO A 179 12.00 17.24 -21.62
CA PRO A 179 11.82 18.33 -20.67
C PRO A 179 10.41 18.93 -20.65
N GLU A 180 9.72 18.98 -21.80
CA GLU A 180 8.36 19.46 -21.90
C GLU A 180 7.35 18.52 -21.24
N GLU A 181 7.61 17.22 -21.26
CA GLU A 181 6.78 16.20 -20.60
C GLU A 181 7.01 16.11 -19.09
N ILE A 182 8.12 16.71 -18.60
CA ILE A 182 8.47 16.77 -17.17
C ILE A 182 7.94 18.07 -16.53
N ALA A 183 7.39 19.00 -17.30
CA ALA A 183 6.91 20.26 -16.75
C ALA A 183 5.53 20.12 -16.06
N PRO A 184 5.35 20.59 -14.79
CA PRO A 184 6.35 21.20 -13.92
C PRO A 184 7.43 20.20 -13.46
N PRO A 185 8.60 20.69 -12.98
CA PRO A 185 9.64 19.79 -12.51
C PRO A 185 9.09 18.84 -11.44
N PRO A 186 9.51 17.55 -11.43
CA PRO A 186 9.00 16.60 -10.45
C PRO A 186 9.26 17.14 -9.05
N PRO A 187 8.30 16.96 -8.11
CA PRO A 187 8.56 17.28 -6.72
C PRO A 187 9.80 16.50 -6.25
N THR A 188 10.44 16.95 -5.18
CA THR A 188 11.56 16.21 -4.59
C THR A 188 11.13 14.77 -4.38
N LEU A 189 11.83 13.82 -5.01
CA LEU A 189 11.49 12.41 -4.90
C LEU A 189 11.69 11.93 -3.46
N LEU A 190 10.76 11.14 -2.98
CA LEU A 190 10.92 10.42 -1.71
C LEU A 190 11.90 9.25 -1.89
N GLY A 191 12.77 9.04 -0.92
CA GLY A 191 13.53 7.81 -0.80
C GLY A 191 12.64 6.62 -0.42
N LEU A 192 13.04 5.43 -0.82
CA LEU A 192 12.37 4.20 -0.38
C LEU A 192 12.44 4.02 1.15
N ASP A 193 13.55 4.42 1.75
CA ASP A 193 13.82 4.39 3.19
C ASP A 193 12.83 5.25 4.00
N GLU A 194 12.42 6.40 3.47
CA GLU A 194 11.43 7.27 4.11
C GLU A 194 10.05 6.58 4.19
N VAL A 195 9.65 5.89 3.12
CA VAL A 195 8.39 5.13 3.08
C VAL A 195 8.46 3.92 4.02
N VAL A 196 9.57 3.19 3.99
CA VAL A 196 9.83 2.04 4.87
C VAL A 196 9.77 2.46 6.33
N ALA A 197 10.44 3.55 6.70
CA ALA A 197 10.43 4.07 8.07
C ALA A 197 9.01 4.43 8.55
N ALA A 198 8.20 5.05 7.68
CA ALA A 198 6.81 5.39 8.00
C ALA A 198 5.94 4.15 8.20
N VAL A 199 6.07 3.13 7.34
CA VAL A 199 5.36 1.85 7.48
C VAL A 199 5.76 1.15 8.77
N ARG A 200 7.05 1.11 9.06
CA ARG A 200 7.58 0.50 10.28
C ARG A 200 7.06 1.20 11.53
N GLN A 201 7.07 2.53 11.56
CA GLN A 201 6.49 3.30 12.66
C GLN A 201 5.02 2.95 12.89
N LEU A 202 4.20 2.86 11.83
CA LEU A 202 2.77 2.50 11.93
C LEU A 202 2.54 1.08 12.44
N ILE A 203 3.48 0.16 12.19
CA ILE A 203 3.41 -1.21 12.71
C ILE A 203 3.85 -1.25 14.17
N GLU A 204 4.99 -0.65 14.52
CA GLU A 204 5.63 -0.77 15.85
C GLU A 204 4.93 0.07 16.93
N ASP A 205 4.38 1.24 16.57
CA ASP A 205 3.70 2.13 17.53
C ASP A 205 2.22 1.72 17.71
N ASP A 206 1.96 1.05 18.80
CA ASP A 206 0.61 0.54 19.12
C ASP A 206 -0.42 1.63 19.44
N SER A 207 0.00 2.87 19.64
CA SER A 207 -0.90 4.02 19.85
C SER A 207 -1.50 4.56 18.55
N LEU A 208 -0.99 4.13 17.39
CA LEU A 208 -1.40 4.62 16.09
C LEU A 208 -2.50 3.73 15.48
N ALA A 209 -3.73 4.26 15.42
CA ALA A 209 -4.87 3.66 14.73
C ALA A 209 -5.63 4.75 13.94
N GLY A 210 -6.16 4.41 12.76
CA GLY A 210 -6.85 5.34 11.88
C GLY A 210 -5.95 6.44 11.30
N ARG A 211 -4.63 6.31 11.39
CA ARG A 211 -3.68 7.35 10.96
C ARG A 211 -3.48 7.33 9.45
N VAL A 212 -3.46 8.53 8.89
CA VAL A 212 -3.09 8.78 7.50
C VAL A 212 -1.83 9.64 7.50
N MET A 213 -0.70 9.04 7.18
CA MET A 213 0.61 9.68 7.18
C MET A 213 0.97 10.10 5.75
N VAL A 214 1.08 11.41 5.52
CA VAL A 214 1.46 11.98 4.21
C VAL A 214 2.96 12.22 4.19
N LEU A 215 3.62 11.73 3.15
CA LEU A 215 5.07 11.87 2.95
C LEU A 215 5.33 12.69 1.69
N SER A 216 6.09 13.78 1.86
CA SER A 216 6.56 14.64 0.77
C SER A 216 8.09 14.75 0.83
N GLY A 217 8.78 14.62 -0.30
CA GLY A 217 10.24 14.65 -0.33
C GLY A 217 10.80 15.95 0.24
N GLY A 218 11.75 15.85 1.16
CA GLY A 218 12.37 16.97 1.83
C GLY A 218 11.54 17.58 2.97
N GLU A 219 10.37 17.04 3.29
CA GLU A 219 9.49 17.52 4.36
C GLU A 219 9.35 16.48 5.48
N LYS A 220 9.03 16.94 6.69
CA LYS A 220 8.67 16.02 7.77
C LYS A 220 7.32 15.37 7.48
N PRO A 221 7.14 14.07 7.79
CA PRO A 221 5.85 13.42 7.69
C PRO A 221 4.75 14.20 8.40
N ARG A 222 3.61 14.42 7.73
CA ARG A 222 2.45 15.04 8.37
C ARG A 222 1.32 14.03 8.51
N SER A 223 0.68 14.04 9.66
CA SER A 223 -0.48 13.20 9.92
C SER A 223 -1.77 13.96 9.60
N LEU A 224 -2.61 13.39 8.75
CA LEU A 224 -3.99 13.87 8.60
C LEU A 224 -4.82 13.20 9.70
N GLN A 225 -5.50 14.02 10.50
CA GLN A 225 -6.54 13.51 11.38
C GLN A 225 -7.85 13.47 10.59
N PRO A 226 -8.50 12.32 10.46
CA PRO A 226 -9.85 12.28 9.92
C PRO A 226 -10.78 13.11 10.83
N ARG A 227 -11.57 13.97 10.21
CA ARG A 227 -12.68 14.64 10.89
C ARG A 227 -13.90 13.75 10.84
#